data_85fed21f14b4fdd8b11982108eca1c43
#
_entry.id   85fed21f14b4fdd8b11982108eca1c43
#
_cell.length_a   1.000
_cell.length_b   1.000
_cell.length_c   1.000
_cell.angle_alpha   90.00
_cell.angle_beta   90.00
_cell.angle_gamma   90.00
#
_symmetry.space_group_name_H-M   'P 1'
#
loop_
_entity.id
_entity.type
_entity.pdbx_description
1 polymer ?
#
loop_
_entity_poly.entity_id
_entity_poly.type
_entity_poly.pdbx_seq_one_letter_code
_entity_poly.pdbx_strand_id
1 'polypeptide(L)'
;MYIRNPFLQRTSISMSFIRYILQYPNRFRHRLGFGVQSPWAYQFVRDALFEKSRYYAFDHLQGSRADEQLFRIIQWLSPSHVDEHAASAITHQYIALANVSASPSAFHLHYFGADAQTELSELLHEKNTDFSSQDCLVIDGIHSTHRSVWEQLLQHPQVTSTFSMRKRGIAFFDPARQRQNYLL
;
A
#
# COMPACT_ATOMS: atom_id res chain seq x y z
N MET A 1 21.70 38.66 -39.60
CA MET A 1 20.59 38.82 -38.67
C MET A 1 19.83 37.54 -38.62
N TYR A 2 20.22 36.61 -37.65
CA TYR A 2 19.62 35.28 -37.54
C TYR A 2 18.54 35.35 -36.47
N ILE A 3 17.29 35.13 -36.86
CA ILE A 3 16.14 35.06 -35.96
C ILE A 3 16.09 33.63 -35.39
N ARG A 4 16.46 33.48 -34.12
CA ARG A 4 16.30 32.24 -33.38
C ARG A 4 14.81 32.05 -33.04
N ASN A 5 14.25 30.98 -33.54
CA ASN A 5 12.87 30.57 -33.28
C ASN A 5 12.78 29.89 -31.90
N PRO A 6 12.06 30.45 -30.89
CA PRO A 6 12.06 29.94 -29.51
C PRO A 6 11.06 28.81 -29.21
N PHE A 7 10.43 28.18 -30.22
CA PHE A 7 9.28 27.28 -30.03
C PHE A 7 9.55 25.77 -30.19
N LEU A 8 10.80 25.31 -30.03
CA LEU A 8 11.06 23.87 -30.00
C LEU A 8 11.67 23.43 -28.66
N GLN A 9 10.97 23.66 -27.54
CA GLN A 9 11.18 22.85 -26.37
C GLN A 9 10.46 21.50 -26.61
N ARG A 10 11.23 20.50 -27.03
CA ARG A 10 10.82 19.11 -26.99
C ARG A 10 10.58 18.73 -25.53
N THR A 11 9.33 18.71 -25.10
CA THR A 11 8.92 18.05 -23.86
C THR A 11 9.22 16.58 -24.02
N SER A 12 10.34 16.13 -23.48
CA SER A 12 10.63 14.70 -23.34
C SER A 12 9.63 14.11 -22.32
N ILE A 13 8.52 13.60 -22.85
CA ILE A 13 7.59 12.84 -22.03
C ILE A 13 8.36 11.61 -21.52
N SER A 14 8.57 11.55 -20.20
CA SER A 14 9.30 10.47 -19.56
C SER A 14 8.65 9.12 -19.92
N MET A 15 9.47 8.13 -20.31
CA MET A 15 9.02 6.75 -20.58
C MET A 15 8.21 6.15 -19.43
N SER A 16 8.44 6.60 -18.22
CA SER A 16 7.65 6.22 -17.03
C SER A 16 6.22 6.75 -17.10
N PHE A 17 6.00 7.95 -17.65
CA PHE A 17 4.67 8.52 -17.82
C PHE A 17 3.85 7.78 -18.88
N ILE A 18 4.48 7.38 -20.00
CA ILE A 18 3.83 6.58 -21.04
C ILE A 18 3.46 5.19 -20.50
N ARG A 19 4.33 4.53 -19.77
CA ARG A 19 4.02 3.25 -19.11
C ARG A 19 2.87 3.39 -18.11
N TYR A 20 2.83 4.48 -17.35
CA TYR A 20 1.74 4.77 -16.43
C TYR A 20 0.39 4.89 -17.13
N ILE A 21 0.33 5.62 -18.27
CA ILE A 21 -0.90 5.78 -19.06
C ILE A 21 -1.34 4.46 -19.70
N LEU A 22 -0.42 3.66 -20.23
CA LEU A 22 -0.74 2.38 -20.86
C LEU A 22 -1.24 1.33 -19.84
N GLN A 23 -0.87 1.43 -18.57
CA GLN A 23 -1.36 0.56 -17.51
C GLN A 23 -2.67 1.04 -16.88
N TYR A 24 -3.12 2.26 -17.20
CA TYR A 24 -4.31 2.88 -16.59
C TYR A 24 -5.61 2.06 -16.79
N PRO A 25 -5.91 1.51 -17.98
CA PRO A 25 -7.12 0.70 -18.17
C PRO A 25 -7.10 -0.58 -17.35
N ASN A 26 -5.96 -1.25 -17.20
CA ASN A 26 -5.83 -2.45 -16.38
C ASN A 26 -5.98 -2.14 -14.89
N ARG A 27 -5.39 -1.05 -14.41
CA ARG A 27 -5.55 -0.58 -13.02
C ARG A 27 -6.99 -0.26 -12.68
N PHE A 28 -7.72 0.36 -13.59
CA PHE A 28 -9.14 0.67 -13.38
C PHE A 28 -10.00 -0.59 -13.28
N ARG A 29 -9.74 -1.60 -14.12
CA ARG A 29 -10.43 -2.90 -14.05
C ARG A 29 -10.13 -3.63 -12.75
N HIS A 30 -8.88 -3.64 -12.28
CA HIS A 30 -8.49 -4.26 -11.01
C HIS A 30 -9.13 -3.59 -9.79
N ARG A 31 -9.33 -2.26 -9.81
CA ARG A 31 -10.07 -1.54 -8.76
C ARG A 31 -11.52 -2.01 -8.59
N LEU A 32 -12.11 -2.51 -9.66
CA LEU A 32 -13.45 -3.11 -9.64
C LEU A 32 -13.41 -4.62 -9.36
N GLY A 33 -12.24 -5.16 -9.01
CA GLY A 33 -12.04 -6.60 -8.75
C GLY A 33 -11.93 -7.47 -10.00
N PHE A 34 -11.99 -6.90 -11.20
CA PHE A 34 -11.81 -7.66 -12.44
C PHE A 34 -10.37 -8.15 -12.58
N GLY A 35 -10.20 -9.46 -12.78
CA GLY A 35 -8.88 -10.10 -12.87
C GLY A 35 -8.25 -10.47 -11.52
N VAL A 36 -8.94 -10.21 -10.40
CA VAL A 36 -8.57 -10.73 -9.09
C VAL A 36 -9.20 -12.11 -8.93
N GLN A 37 -8.41 -13.16 -9.15
CA GLN A 37 -8.92 -14.55 -9.15
C GLN A 37 -9.12 -15.11 -7.74
N SER A 38 -8.38 -14.60 -6.73
CA SER A 38 -8.52 -15.01 -5.35
C SER A 38 -9.77 -14.39 -4.72
N PRO A 39 -10.73 -15.17 -4.20
CA PRO A 39 -11.91 -14.63 -3.49
C PRO A 39 -11.54 -13.72 -2.32
N TRP A 40 -10.50 -14.08 -1.57
CA TRP A 40 -9.99 -13.27 -0.47
C TRP A 40 -9.44 -11.92 -0.96
N ALA A 41 -8.59 -11.94 -1.98
CA ALA A 41 -8.03 -10.70 -2.54
C ALA A 41 -9.13 -9.81 -3.14
N TYR A 42 -10.14 -10.40 -3.79
CA TYR A 42 -11.30 -9.67 -4.28
C TYR A 42 -12.05 -8.96 -3.15
N GLN A 43 -12.34 -9.66 -2.06
CA GLN A 43 -13.02 -9.09 -0.89
C GLN A 43 -12.16 -7.99 -0.27
N PHE A 44 -10.85 -8.20 -0.09
CA PHE A 44 -9.93 -7.21 0.45
C PHE A 44 -9.90 -5.94 -0.41
N VAL A 45 -9.83 -6.08 -1.73
CA VAL A 45 -9.85 -4.93 -2.65
C VAL A 45 -11.17 -4.18 -2.55
N ARG A 46 -12.31 -4.88 -2.55
CA ARG A 46 -13.63 -4.27 -2.53
C ARG A 46 -13.96 -3.63 -1.18
N ASP A 47 -13.71 -4.36 -0.09
CA ASP A 47 -14.25 -4.02 1.23
C ASP A 47 -13.26 -3.23 2.10
N ALA A 48 -11.95 -3.30 1.82
CA ALA A 48 -10.94 -2.54 2.54
C ALA A 48 -10.33 -1.40 1.71
N LEU A 49 -9.85 -1.70 0.47
CA LEU A 49 -9.06 -0.73 -0.27
C LEU A 49 -9.91 0.32 -0.99
N PHE A 50 -11.07 -0.07 -1.54
CA PHE A 50 -11.93 0.81 -2.35
C PHE A 50 -13.35 0.98 -1.79
N GLU A 51 -13.58 0.58 -0.56
CA GLU A 51 -14.82 0.92 0.13
C GLU A 51 -15.00 2.44 0.17
N LYS A 52 -16.23 2.88 -0.12
CA LYS A 52 -16.60 4.29 -0.18
C LYS A 52 -17.41 4.75 1.02
N SER A 53 -17.78 3.83 1.90
CA SER A 53 -18.57 4.16 3.09
C SER A 53 -17.81 5.14 3.96
N ARG A 54 -18.51 6.17 4.41
CA ARG A 54 -17.97 7.15 5.33
C ARG A 54 -18.25 6.68 6.74
N TYR A 55 -17.17 6.44 7.49
CA TYR A 55 -17.29 6.06 8.90
C TYR A 55 -17.52 7.29 9.76
N TYR A 56 -18.35 7.17 10.76
CA TYR A 56 -18.63 8.26 11.73
C TYR A 56 -17.36 8.78 12.40
N ALA A 57 -16.38 7.89 12.57
CA ALA A 57 -15.07 8.21 13.10
C ALA A 57 -14.33 9.30 12.33
N PHE A 58 -14.58 9.42 11.01
CA PHE A 58 -13.89 10.38 10.15
C PHE A 58 -14.40 11.81 10.30
N ASP A 59 -15.60 12.01 10.86
CA ASP A 59 -16.19 13.35 11.03
C ASP A 59 -15.43 14.20 12.07
N HIS A 60 -14.69 13.54 12.98
CA HIS A 60 -13.91 14.18 14.03
C HIS A 60 -12.40 14.26 13.70
N LEU A 61 -11.95 13.57 12.64
CA LEU A 61 -10.55 13.53 12.23
C LEU A 61 -10.37 14.18 10.85
N GLN A 62 -9.46 15.14 10.77
CA GLN A 62 -9.13 15.82 9.51
C GLN A 62 -7.98 15.11 8.78
N GLY A 63 -8.13 13.80 8.55
CA GLY A 63 -7.14 12.99 7.85
C GLY A 63 -7.26 13.04 6.34
N SER A 64 -6.28 12.47 5.69
CA SER A 64 -6.26 12.26 4.23
C SER A 64 -7.05 11.00 3.85
N ARG A 65 -7.38 10.87 2.56
CA ARG A 65 -7.95 9.61 2.04
C ARG A 65 -7.04 8.39 2.26
N ALA A 66 -5.74 8.61 2.41
CA ALA A 66 -4.80 7.53 2.73
C ALA A 66 -4.97 7.07 4.19
N ASP A 67 -5.22 8.00 5.12
CA ASP A 67 -5.49 7.66 6.53
C ASP A 67 -6.82 6.93 6.67
N GLU A 68 -7.88 7.39 6.00
CA GLU A 68 -9.16 6.69 5.92
C GLU A 68 -9.02 5.26 5.34
N GLN A 69 -8.19 5.09 4.31
CA GLN A 69 -7.92 3.77 3.74
C GLN A 69 -7.16 2.89 4.72
N LEU A 70 -6.17 3.43 5.44
CA LEU A 70 -5.43 2.69 6.47
C LEU A 70 -6.38 2.21 7.58
N PHE A 71 -7.28 3.07 8.04
CA PHE A 71 -8.32 2.69 8.99
C PHE A 71 -9.12 1.48 8.50
N ARG A 72 -9.61 1.49 7.25
CA ARG A 72 -10.40 0.38 6.69
C ARG A 72 -9.58 -0.90 6.57
N ILE A 73 -8.31 -0.80 6.19
CA ILE A 73 -7.38 -1.93 6.14
C ILE A 73 -7.26 -2.57 7.52
N ILE A 74 -7.03 -1.77 8.56
CA ILE A 74 -6.90 -2.24 9.93
C ILE A 74 -8.22 -2.86 10.42
N GLN A 75 -9.34 -2.20 10.19
CA GLN A 75 -10.67 -2.72 10.55
C GLN A 75 -10.96 -4.06 9.85
N TRP A 76 -10.62 -4.20 8.58
CA TRP A 76 -10.88 -5.42 7.82
C TRP A 76 -9.96 -6.57 8.23
N LEU A 77 -8.67 -6.30 8.46
CA LEU A 77 -7.70 -7.29 8.91
C LEU A 77 -7.88 -7.63 10.39
N SER A 78 -8.38 -6.69 11.20
CA SER A 78 -8.50 -6.80 12.65
C SER A 78 -7.24 -7.35 13.31
N PRO A 79 -6.04 -6.75 13.08
CA PRO A 79 -4.78 -7.31 13.54
C PRO A 79 -4.73 -7.41 15.07
N SER A 80 -3.97 -8.39 15.58
CA SER A 80 -3.70 -8.53 17.00
C SER A 80 -2.79 -7.42 17.53
N HIS A 81 -1.91 -6.91 16.67
CA HIS A 81 -0.98 -5.83 16.96
C HIS A 81 -0.70 -4.99 15.73
N VAL A 82 -0.43 -3.69 15.95
CA VAL A 82 -0.01 -2.75 14.92
C VAL A 82 1.27 -2.05 15.38
N ASP A 83 2.37 -2.29 14.68
CA ASP A 83 3.62 -1.57 14.85
C ASP A 83 3.64 -0.35 13.93
N GLU A 84 3.89 0.81 14.49
CA GLU A 84 3.88 2.08 13.76
C GLU A 84 5.30 2.64 13.63
N HIS A 85 5.74 2.87 12.39
CA HIS A 85 7.03 3.47 12.07
C HIS A 85 6.82 4.77 11.32
N ALA A 86 7.30 5.90 11.88
CA ALA A 86 7.16 7.25 11.35
C ALA A 86 5.71 7.60 10.93
N ALA A 87 4.73 7.20 11.73
CA ALA A 87 3.34 7.62 11.55
C ALA A 87 3.20 9.11 11.90
N SER A 88 2.46 9.87 11.08
CA SER A 88 2.08 11.24 11.46
C SER A 88 1.12 11.22 12.65
N ALA A 89 1.02 12.32 13.39
CA ALA A 89 0.08 12.42 14.53
C ALA A 89 -1.38 12.11 14.11
N ILE A 90 -1.78 12.51 12.90
CA ILE A 90 -3.12 12.22 12.36
C ILE A 90 -3.23 10.74 12.01
N THR A 91 -2.24 10.17 11.34
CA THR A 91 -2.21 8.74 10.98
C THR A 91 -2.27 7.87 12.24
N HIS A 92 -1.51 8.22 13.29
CA HIS A 92 -1.58 7.54 14.58
C HIS A 92 -3.00 7.52 15.17
N GLN A 93 -3.73 8.65 15.12
CA GLN A 93 -5.11 8.70 15.59
C GLN A 93 -6.04 7.76 14.82
N TYR A 94 -5.87 7.65 13.49
CA TYR A 94 -6.63 6.70 12.67
C TYR A 94 -6.30 5.24 13.01
N ILE A 95 -5.03 4.94 13.27
CA ILE A 95 -4.59 3.59 13.69
C ILE A 95 -5.18 3.24 15.05
N ALA A 96 -5.02 4.14 16.04
CA ALA A 96 -5.55 3.94 17.39
C ALA A 96 -7.07 3.73 17.39
N LEU A 97 -7.80 4.50 16.56
CA LEU A 97 -9.24 4.39 16.44
C LEU A 97 -9.67 3.09 15.75
N ALA A 98 -8.89 2.63 14.76
CA ALA A 98 -9.17 1.39 14.03
C ALA A 98 -8.85 0.14 14.85
N ASN A 99 -7.87 0.20 15.74
CA ASN A 99 -7.37 -0.96 16.49
C ASN A 99 -8.27 -1.39 17.68
N VAL A 100 -9.49 -0.86 17.74
CA VAL A 100 -10.48 -1.24 18.74
C VAL A 100 -11.29 -2.45 18.26
N SER A 101 -10.66 -3.63 18.17
CA SER A 101 -11.37 -4.85 17.82
C SER A 101 -11.62 -5.72 19.06
N ALA A 102 -12.86 -6.17 19.25
CA ALA A 102 -13.22 -7.09 20.32
C ALA A 102 -12.71 -8.53 20.06
N SER A 103 -12.34 -8.86 18.83
CA SER A 103 -11.87 -10.18 18.40
C SER A 103 -10.77 -10.04 17.37
N PRO A 104 -9.51 -9.85 17.80
CA PRO A 104 -8.38 -9.68 16.88
C PRO A 104 -8.13 -10.97 16.09
N SER A 105 -7.73 -10.81 14.83
CA SER A 105 -7.19 -11.89 14.00
C SER A 105 -5.76 -12.24 14.43
N ALA A 106 -5.19 -13.25 13.77
CA ALA A 106 -3.80 -13.61 13.98
C ALA A 106 -2.81 -12.67 13.25
N PHE A 107 -3.29 -11.68 12.47
CA PHE A 107 -2.42 -10.77 11.73
C PHE A 107 -1.64 -9.84 12.65
N HIS A 108 -0.36 -9.64 12.31
CA HIS A 108 0.53 -8.65 12.86
C HIS A 108 0.83 -7.61 11.78
N LEU A 109 0.41 -6.39 11.96
CA LEU A 109 0.50 -5.35 10.96
C LEU A 109 1.64 -4.39 11.29
N HIS A 110 2.57 -4.21 10.34
CA HIS A 110 3.62 -3.20 10.42
C HIS A 110 3.29 -2.07 9.44
N TYR A 111 3.08 -0.89 9.95
CA TYR A 111 2.85 0.32 9.17
C TYR A 111 4.13 1.15 9.07
N PHE A 112 4.50 1.51 7.84
CA PHE A 112 5.65 2.39 7.55
C PHE A 112 5.16 3.65 6.84
N GLY A 113 5.27 4.79 7.53
CA GLY A 113 5.06 6.11 6.95
C GLY A 113 6.12 6.43 5.90
N ALA A 114 5.91 7.49 5.12
CA ALA A 114 6.82 7.86 4.03
C ALA A 114 8.25 8.19 4.48
N ASP A 115 8.45 8.54 5.75
CA ASP A 115 9.74 8.91 6.33
C ASP A 115 10.43 7.76 7.10
N ALA A 116 9.83 6.55 7.11
CA ALA A 116 10.33 5.36 7.83
C ALA A 116 11.37 4.56 7.03
N GLN A 117 12.28 5.21 6.28
CA GLN A 117 13.19 4.51 5.37
C GLN A 117 14.22 3.66 6.11
N THR A 118 14.74 4.15 7.23
CA THR A 118 15.73 3.44 8.03
C THR A 118 15.11 2.20 8.67
N GLU A 119 13.99 2.37 9.36
CA GLU A 119 13.28 1.31 10.07
C GLU A 119 12.80 0.20 9.13
N LEU A 120 12.32 0.57 7.94
CA LEU A 120 11.91 -0.40 6.92
C LEU A 120 13.11 -1.19 6.38
N SER A 121 14.25 -0.52 6.17
CA SER A 121 15.47 -1.18 5.72
C SER A 121 16.03 -2.12 6.78
N GLU A 122 16.02 -1.71 8.04
CA GLU A 122 16.43 -2.53 9.18
C GLU A 122 15.54 -3.76 9.32
N LEU A 123 14.22 -3.60 9.29
CA LEU A 123 13.28 -4.73 9.35
C LEU A 123 13.57 -5.77 8.25
N LEU A 124 13.81 -5.31 7.02
CA LEU A 124 14.11 -6.23 5.92
C LEU A 124 15.46 -6.92 6.08
N HIS A 125 16.47 -6.25 6.67
CA HIS A 125 17.74 -6.86 6.96
C HIS A 125 17.64 -7.89 8.09
N GLU A 126 16.95 -7.58 9.16
CA GLU A 126 16.72 -8.48 10.28
C GLU A 126 15.89 -9.69 9.90
N LYS A 127 14.79 -9.46 9.16
CA LYS A 127 13.86 -10.51 8.72
C LYS A 127 14.17 -11.08 7.34
N ASN A 128 15.42 -10.98 6.86
CA ASN A 128 15.81 -11.37 5.49
C ASN A 128 15.42 -12.81 5.09
N THR A 129 15.00 -13.65 6.05
CA THR A 129 14.54 -15.02 5.82
C THR A 129 13.34 -15.44 6.67
N ASP A 130 12.75 -14.56 7.49
CA ASP A 130 11.89 -15.07 8.58
C ASP A 130 10.63 -14.20 8.86
N PHE A 131 9.94 -13.79 7.79
CA PHE A 131 8.60 -13.23 7.98
C PHE A 131 7.62 -14.32 8.40
N SER A 132 6.83 -14.05 9.43
CA SER A 132 5.72 -14.92 9.80
C SER A 132 4.64 -14.91 8.72
N SER A 133 3.96 -16.04 8.55
CA SER A 133 2.77 -16.10 7.70
C SER A 133 1.63 -15.15 8.11
N GLN A 134 1.72 -14.61 9.31
CA GLN A 134 0.76 -13.66 9.89
C GLN A 134 1.20 -12.21 9.74
N ASP A 135 2.43 -11.94 9.27
CA ASP A 135 2.90 -10.58 9.05
C ASP A 135 2.20 -9.93 7.85
N CYS A 136 1.90 -8.65 7.99
CA CYS A 136 1.37 -7.79 6.94
C CYS A 136 2.11 -6.46 6.97
N LEU A 137 2.75 -6.08 5.87
CA LEU A 137 3.40 -4.78 5.75
C LEU A 137 2.50 -3.81 5.00
N VAL A 138 2.30 -2.62 5.54
CA VAL A 138 1.62 -1.49 4.90
C VAL A 138 2.63 -0.34 4.78
N ILE A 139 3.03 0.00 3.57
CA ILE A 139 4.14 0.91 3.29
C ILE A 139 3.65 2.09 2.45
N ASP A 140 3.81 3.30 2.94
CA ASP A 140 3.57 4.51 2.18
C ASP A 140 4.82 4.93 1.40
N GLY A 141 4.67 5.70 0.32
CA GLY A 141 5.80 6.19 -0.47
C GLY A 141 6.45 5.17 -1.41
N ILE A 142 5.77 4.09 -1.80
CA ILE A 142 6.31 3.02 -2.66
C ILE A 142 6.76 3.46 -4.06
N HIS A 143 6.41 4.65 -4.50
CA HIS A 143 6.87 5.23 -5.78
C HIS A 143 7.80 6.43 -5.59
N SER A 144 8.16 6.74 -4.34
CA SER A 144 9.04 7.84 -3.95
C SER A 144 10.15 7.36 -3.02
N THR A 145 10.02 7.60 -1.73
CA THR A 145 11.03 7.30 -0.70
C THR A 145 11.33 5.81 -0.55
N HIS A 146 10.32 4.95 -0.62
CA HIS A 146 10.47 3.50 -0.42
C HIS A 146 10.49 2.69 -1.71
N ARG A 147 10.76 3.32 -2.85
CA ARG A 147 10.68 2.65 -4.15
C ARG A 147 11.61 1.45 -4.27
N SER A 148 12.88 1.61 -3.92
CA SER A 148 13.89 0.53 -4.02
C SER A 148 13.54 -0.64 -3.11
N VAL A 149 13.09 -0.34 -1.90
CA VAL A 149 12.68 -1.34 -0.90
C VAL A 149 11.44 -2.08 -1.36
N TRP A 150 10.45 -1.37 -1.94
CA TRP A 150 9.25 -1.98 -2.49
C TRP A 150 9.58 -2.92 -3.67
N GLU A 151 10.47 -2.52 -4.57
CA GLU A 151 10.94 -3.36 -5.68
C GLU A 151 11.65 -4.63 -5.17
N GLN A 152 12.42 -4.55 -4.09
CA GLN A 152 13.01 -5.73 -3.42
C GLN A 152 11.96 -6.65 -2.80
N LEU A 153 10.97 -6.09 -2.10
CA LEU A 153 9.85 -6.85 -1.53
C LEU A 153 9.06 -7.61 -2.59
N LEU A 154 8.81 -7.02 -3.76
CA LEU A 154 8.13 -7.70 -4.87
C LEU A 154 8.87 -8.95 -5.36
N GLN A 155 10.20 -9.01 -5.16
CA GLN A 155 11.04 -10.15 -5.52
C GLN A 155 11.29 -11.10 -4.34
N HIS A 156 10.93 -10.71 -3.13
CA HIS A 156 11.20 -11.50 -1.94
C HIS A 156 10.49 -12.86 -1.98
N PRO A 157 11.18 -13.98 -1.69
CA PRO A 157 10.62 -15.33 -1.86
C PRO A 157 9.41 -15.62 -0.97
N GLN A 158 9.36 -15.06 0.23
CA GLN A 158 8.26 -15.26 1.19
C GLN A 158 7.04 -14.37 0.90
N VAL A 159 7.18 -13.32 0.08
CA VAL A 159 6.03 -12.49 -0.29
C VAL A 159 5.10 -13.26 -1.21
N THR A 160 3.85 -13.40 -0.79
CA THR A 160 2.82 -14.13 -1.53
C THR A 160 1.87 -13.21 -2.27
N SER A 161 1.24 -12.26 -1.60
CA SER A 161 0.32 -11.33 -2.23
C SER A 161 0.72 -9.89 -1.98
N THR A 162 0.78 -9.09 -3.05
CA THR A 162 1.03 -7.64 -2.92
C THR A 162 -0.04 -6.82 -3.61
N PHE A 163 -0.32 -5.66 -3.03
CA PHE A 163 -1.24 -4.67 -3.59
C PHE A 163 -0.50 -3.34 -3.74
N SER A 164 -0.18 -2.97 -4.98
CA SER A 164 0.49 -1.72 -5.32
C SER A 164 -0.52 -0.67 -5.73
N MET A 165 -0.67 0.36 -4.92
CA MET A 165 -1.52 1.53 -5.18
C MET A 165 -0.66 2.76 -5.50
N ARG A 166 -1.30 3.90 -5.79
CA ARG A 166 -0.58 5.12 -6.19
C ARG A 166 0.47 5.58 -5.17
N LYS A 167 0.22 5.44 -3.86
CA LYS A 167 1.12 5.91 -2.79
C LYS A 167 1.49 4.83 -1.80
N ARG A 168 0.72 3.76 -1.75
CA ARG A 168 0.78 2.72 -0.72
C ARG A 168 0.96 1.34 -1.33
N GLY A 169 1.81 0.54 -0.73
CA GLY A 169 1.96 -0.88 -0.97
C GLY A 169 1.53 -1.69 0.24
N ILE A 170 0.98 -2.87 -0.01
CA ILE A 170 0.64 -3.83 1.04
C ILE A 170 1.23 -5.16 0.63
N ALA A 171 1.93 -5.84 1.54
CA ALA A 171 2.53 -7.15 1.31
C ALA A 171 2.11 -8.15 2.39
N PHE A 172 1.79 -9.36 1.95
CA PHE A 172 1.42 -10.50 2.79
C PHE A 172 2.38 -11.66 2.58
N PHE A 173 2.59 -12.46 3.62
CA PHE A 173 3.58 -13.55 3.67
C PHE A 173 2.93 -14.93 3.92
N ASP A 174 1.62 -15.03 3.86
CA ASP A 174 0.88 -16.27 4.10
C ASP A 174 1.09 -17.27 2.95
N PRO A 175 1.81 -18.40 3.17
CA PRO A 175 2.13 -19.39 2.13
C PRO A 175 0.89 -20.12 1.58
N ALA A 176 -0.24 -20.08 2.29
CA ALA A 176 -1.49 -20.63 1.79
C ALA A 176 -2.10 -19.79 0.66
N ARG A 177 -1.59 -18.56 0.44
CA ARG A 177 -2.03 -17.68 -0.62
C ARG A 177 -1.22 -17.89 -1.89
N GLN A 178 -1.89 -17.76 -3.02
CA GLN A 178 -1.21 -17.76 -4.30
C GLN A 178 -0.34 -16.51 -4.47
N ARG A 179 0.91 -16.70 -4.92
CA ARG A 179 1.80 -15.57 -5.23
C ARG A 179 1.23 -14.74 -6.37
N GLN A 180 0.87 -13.50 -6.06
CA GLN A 180 0.28 -12.58 -7.03
C GLN A 180 0.51 -11.11 -6.66
N ASN A 181 0.89 -10.32 -7.66
CA ASN A 181 1.08 -8.88 -7.53
C ASN A 181 -0.09 -8.14 -8.18
N TYR A 182 -0.88 -7.43 -7.38
CA TYR A 182 -2.02 -6.64 -7.83
C TYR A 182 -1.62 -5.18 -8.01
N LEU A 183 -1.75 -4.65 -9.23
CA LEU A 183 -1.57 -3.23 -9.54
C LEU A 183 -2.93 -2.54 -9.55
N LEU A 184 -3.18 -1.60 -8.61
CA LEU A 184 -4.47 -0.98 -8.34
C LEU A 184 -4.46 0.54 -8.59
#